data_a86b19a004d1cacd39e4feb3c73b3b33
#
_entry.id   a86b19a004d1cacd39e4feb3c73b3b33
#
_cell.length_a   1.000
_cell.length_b   1.000
_cell.length_c   1.000
_cell.angle_alpha   90.00
_cell.angle_beta   90.00
_cell.angle_gamma   90.00
#
_symmetry.space_group_name_H-M   'P 1'
#
loop_
_entity.id
_entity.type
_entity.pdbx_description
1 polymer ?
#
loop_
_entity_poly.entity_id
_entity_poly.type
_entity_poly.pdbx_seq_one_letter_code
_entity_poly.pdbx_strand_id
1 'polypeptide(L)'
;MFRKAGLTAVVINAETPERSRMWTSAGESGSQVLLLSPEQLILKRLEKLVNDSGFRKRVCLLAVDEVHLLDTWGSSFRKAYHQIEFMCARFESTLVMIVMTATLLPGEQTERVCKFVGLQGYHTVQRSNRQPEIQLLFHILSHGIENWEFPNL
;
A
#
# COMPACT_ATOMS: atom_id res chain seq x y z
N MET A 1 -12.62 -7.39 -7.16
CA MET A 1 -11.93 -6.78 -8.30
C MET A 1 -11.05 -7.80 -9.03
N PHE A 2 -10.00 -8.35 -8.46
CA PHE A 2 -9.06 -9.30 -9.11
C PHE A 2 -9.72 -10.55 -9.70
N ARG A 3 -10.65 -11.20 -8.99
CA ARG A 3 -11.39 -12.37 -9.50
C ARG A 3 -12.20 -12.06 -10.77
N LYS A 4 -12.72 -10.84 -10.90
CA LYS A 4 -13.43 -10.42 -12.13
C LYS A 4 -12.47 -10.27 -13.32
N ALA A 5 -11.19 -10.02 -13.05
CA ALA A 5 -10.13 -10.00 -14.05
C ALA A 5 -9.47 -11.38 -14.28
N GLY A 6 -10.05 -12.45 -13.72
CA GLY A 6 -9.51 -13.80 -13.86
C GLY A 6 -8.27 -14.09 -13.01
N LEU A 7 -7.92 -13.20 -12.04
CA LEU A 7 -6.73 -13.36 -11.21
C LEU A 7 -7.06 -14.00 -9.87
N THR A 8 -6.22 -14.93 -9.44
CA THR A 8 -6.27 -15.53 -8.12
C THR A 8 -5.54 -14.64 -7.12
N ALA A 9 -6.27 -14.13 -6.13
CA ALA A 9 -5.74 -13.24 -5.11
C ALA A 9 -5.87 -13.82 -3.71
N VAL A 10 -4.80 -13.70 -2.92
CA VAL A 10 -4.75 -13.98 -1.49
C VAL A 10 -4.61 -12.67 -0.74
N VAL A 11 -5.44 -12.49 0.30
CA VAL A 11 -5.44 -11.30 1.16
C VAL A 11 -5.03 -11.72 2.56
N ILE A 12 -3.99 -11.09 3.10
CA ILE A 12 -3.49 -11.31 4.45
C ILE A 12 -3.40 -9.96 5.15
N ASN A 13 -4.16 -9.81 6.21
CA ASN A 13 -4.25 -8.59 7.01
C ASN A 13 -4.06 -8.89 8.51
N ALA A 14 -4.19 -7.88 9.37
CA ALA A 14 -4.02 -8.00 10.81
C ALA A 14 -4.95 -9.04 11.46
N GLU A 15 -6.13 -9.26 10.86
CA GLU A 15 -7.12 -10.24 11.37
C GLU A 15 -6.83 -11.68 10.91
N THR A 16 -5.88 -11.86 9.98
CA THR A 16 -5.55 -13.18 9.44
C THR A 16 -4.71 -13.96 10.47
N PRO A 17 -5.22 -15.09 11.01
CA PRO A 17 -4.47 -15.86 11.98
C PRO A 17 -3.13 -16.34 11.41
N GLU A 18 -2.10 -16.38 12.25
CA GLU A 18 -0.76 -16.86 11.85
C GLU A 18 -0.77 -18.29 11.28
N ARG A 19 -1.67 -19.14 11.76
CA ARG A 19 -1.82 -20.54 11.28
C ARG A 19 -2.77 -20.68 10.10
N SER A 20 -3.22 -19.56 9.51
CA SER A 20 -4.15 -19.60 8.38
C SER A 20 -3.52 -20.28 7.16
N ARG A 21 -4.33 -21.08 6.46
CA ARG A 21 -3.97 -21.66 5.15
C ARG A 21 -3.65 -20.60 4.09
N MET A 22 -4.09 -19.36 4.29
CA MET A 22 -3.78 -18.24 3.37
C MET A 22 -2.27 -18.04 3.19
N TRP A 23 -1.46 -18.27 4.23
CA TRP A 23 0.00 -18.20 4.12
C TRP A 23 0.60 -19.29 3.23
N THR A 24 0.02 -20.49 3.28
CA THR A 24 0.42 -21.59 2.38
C THR A 24 0.03 -21.27 0.95
N SER A 25 -1.23 -20.84 0.76
CA SER A 25 -1.74 -20.46 -0.57
C SER A 25 -0.99 -19.27 -1.17
N ALA A 26 -0.50 -18.33 -0.37
CA ALA A 26 0.35 -17.24 -0.85
C ALA A 26 1.68 -17.73 -1.45
N GLY A 27 2.23 -18.83 -0.92
CA GLY A 27 3.47 -19.46 -1.43
C GLY A 27 3.26 -20.35 -2.65
N GLU A 28 2.04 -20.77 -2.93
CA GLU A 28 1.71 -21.66 -4.04
C GLU A 28 1.74 -20.95 -5.39
N SER A 29 2.06 -21.69 -6.43
CA SER A 29 2.14 -21.17 -7.82
C SER A 29 0.80 -20.67 -8.40
N GLY A 30 -0.32 -21.10 -7.80
CA GLY A 30 -1.66 -20.67 -8.20
C GLY A 30 -2.05 -19.27 -7.73
N SER A 31 -1.30 -18.67 -6.80
CA SER A 31 -1.54 -17.31 -6.33
C SER A 31 -0.83 -16.31 -7.23
N GLN A 32 -1.60 -15.42 -7.86
CA GLN A 32 -1.10 -14.40 -8.78
C GLN A 32 -0.99 -13.03 -8.14
N VAL A 33 -1.82 -12.75 -7.14
CA VAL A 33 -1.83 -11.48 -6.41
C VAL A 33 -1.81 -11.76 -4.91
N LEU A 34 -0.86 -11.19 -4.20
CA LEU A 34 -0.77 -11.21 -2.75
C LEU A 34 -0.97 -9.80 -2.22
N LEU A 35 -2.05 -9.59 -1.47
CA LEU A 35 -2.35 -8.33 -0.80
C LEU A 35 -1.98 -8.46 0.68
N LEU A 36 -1.14 -7.56 1.14
CA LEU A 36 -0.65 -7.54 2.52
C LEU A 36 -0.94 -6.19 3.16
N SER A 37 -1.39 -6.21 4.42
CA SER A 37 -1.34 -5.00 5.22
C SER A 37 0.08 -4.76 5.77
N PRO A 38 0.47 -3.51 6.06
CA PRO A 38 1.85 -3.18 6.45
C PRO A 38 2.34 -3.94 7.69
N GLU A 39 1.44 -4.27 8.63
CA GLU A 39 1.76 -4.99 9.86
C GLU A 39 2.28 -6.42 9.58
N GLN A 40 1.93 -6.98 8.43
CA GLN A 40 2.38 -8.31 8.04
C GLN A 40 3.85 -8.34 7.63
N LEU A 41 4.43 -7.19 7.29
CA LEU A 41 5.81 -7.08 6.81
C LEU A 41 6.85 -7.48 7.86
N ILE A 42 6.49 -7.39 9.16
CA ILE A 42 7.37 -7.75 10.28
C ILE A 42 7.23 -9.21 10.72
N LEU A 43 6.31 -9.96 10.12
CA LEU A 43 6.05 -11.33 10.54
C LEU A 43 7.07 -12.32 9.98
N LYS A 44 7.54 -13.23 10.83
CA LYS A 44 8.46 -14.33 10.45
C LYS A 44 7.92 -15.19 9.30
N ARG A 45 6.61 -15.25 9.12
CA ARG A 45 6.00 -16.00 8.02
C ARG A 45 6.22 -15.35 6.67
N LEU A 46 6.08 -14.03 6.60
CA LEU A 46 6.42 -13.31 5.39
C LEU A 46 7.92 -13.41 5.11
N GLU A 47 8.75 -13.28 6.14
CA GLU A 47 10.19 -13.46 6.01
C GLU A 47 10.55 -14.84 5.41
N LYS A 48 9.93 -15.92 5.88
CA LYS A 48 10.12 -17.27 5.31
C LYS A 48 9.70 -17.31 3.84
N LEU A 49 8.56 -16.72 3.52
CA LEU A 49 8.02 -16.69 2.15
C LEU A 49 8.97 -15.93 1.21
N VAL A 50 9.45 -14.77 1.63
CA VAL A 50 10.39 -13.95 0.84
C VAL A 50 11.80 -14.58 0.76
N ASN A 51 12.18 -15.40 1.71
CA ASN A 51 13.45 -16.14 1.66
C ASN A 51 13.37 -17.38 0.76
N ASP A 52 12.17 -17.84 0.40
CA ASP A 52 12.00 -18.91 -0.57
C ASP A 52 12.36 -18.43 -1.98
N SER A 53 13.34 -19.08 -2.59
CA SER A 53 13.84 -18.70 -3.91
C SER A 53 12.81 -18.92 -5.02
N GLY A 54 11.95 -19.93 -4.89
CA GLY A 54 10.87 -20.20 -5.83
C GLY A 54 9.81 -19.12 -5.79
N PHE A 55 9.46 -18.64 -4.59
CA PHE A 55 8.56 -17.51 -4.44
C PHE A 55 9.14 -16.24 -5.04
N ARG A 56 10.38 -15.86 -4.68
CA ARG A 56 11.02 -14.64 -5.19
C ARG A 56 11.07 -14.57 -6.72
N LYS A 57 11.40 -15.65 -7.38
CA LYS A 57 11.48 -15.72 -8.84
C LYS A 57 10.13 -15.52 -9.54
N ARG A 58 9.02 -15.75 -8.83
CA ARG A 58 7.67 -15.54 -9.38
C ARG A 58 7.17 -14.10 -9.17
N VAL A 59 7.75 -13.37 -8.22
CA VAL A 59 7.34 -11.98 -7.95
C VAL A 59 7.95 -11.07 -9.01
N CYS A 60 7.11 -10.53 -9.87
CA CYS A 60 7.52 -9.61 -10.94
C CYS A 60 7.14 -8.15 -10.64
N LEU A 61 6.24 -7.92 -9.70
CA LEU A 61 5.73 -6.60 -9.37
C LEU A 61 5.54 -6.47 -7.87
N LEU A 62 6.00 -5.36 -7.31
CA LEU A 62 5.69 -4.89 -5.96
C LEU A 62 4.96 -3.55 -6.07
N ALA A 63 3.73 -3.52 -5.58
CA ALA A 63 2.94 -2.29 -5.53
C ALA A 63 2.77 -1.83 -4.08
N VAL A 64 3.03 -0.55 -3.83
CA VAL A 64 2.83 0.10 -2.52
C VAL A 64 1.77 1.18 -2.70
N ASP A 65 0.64 0.98 -2.06
CA ASP A 65 -0.45 1.95 -2.06
C ASP A 65 -0.36 2.90 -0.86
N GLU A 66 -1.01 4.05 -0.97
CA GLU A 66 -1.04 5.09 0.07
C GLU A 66 0.36 5.47 0.59
N VAL A 67 1.32 5.54 -0.31
CA VAL A 67 2.73 5.76 0.04
C VAL A 67 2.99 7.09 0.77
N HIS A 68 2.06 8.06 0.70
CA HIS A 68 2.12 9.31 1.46
C HIS A 68 2.13 9.09 2.98
N LEU A 69 1.62 7.96 3.47
CA LEU A 69 1.62 7.62 4.89
C LEU A 69 3.05 7.47 5.46
N LEU A 70 4.06 7.26 4.61
CA LEU A 70 5.45 7.25 5.01
C LEU A 70 5.92 8.60 5.58
N ASP A 71 5.36 9.70 5.08
CA ASP A 71 5.74 11.06 5.49
C ASP A 71 4.91 11.56 6.69
N THR A 72 3.64 11.16 6.77
CA THR A 72 2.67 11.77 7.68
C THR A 72 2.44 11.04 9.01
N TRP A 73 2.69 9.73 9.08
CA TRP A 73 2.30 8.91 10.23
C TRP A 73 3.47 8.68 11.22
N GLY A 74 3.10 8.55 12.51
CA GLY A 74 4.04 8.46 13.63
C GLY A 74 4.97 7.25 13.63
N SER A 75 5.89 7.20 14.61
CA SER A 75 7.01 6.27 14.68
C SER A 75 6.63 4.77 14.69
N SER A 76 5.47 4.41 15.20
CA SER A 76 5.01 2.99 15.25
C SER A 76 4.59 2.47 13.87
N PHE A 77 3.90 3.28 13.08
CA PHE A 77 3.49 2.94 11.73
C PHE A 77 4.70 2.92 10.77
N ARG A 78 5.63 3.83 10.94
CA ARG A 78 6.88 3.88 10.19
C ARG A 78 7.68 2.58 10.27
N LYS A 79 7.64 1.86 11.40
CA LYS A 79 8.38 0.59 11.55
C LYS A 79 7.94 -0.46 10.52
N ALA A 80 6.65 -0.60 10.27
CA ALA A 80 6.16 -1.54 9.26
C ALA A 80 6.53 -1.11 7.84
N TYR A 81 6.42 0.17 7.53
CA TYR A 81 6.81 0.69 6.21
C TYR A 81 8.32 0.66 5.97
N HIS A 82 9.16 0.83 7.00
CA HIS A 82 10.62 0.65 6.88
C HIS A 82 10.99 -0.77 6.39
N GLN A 83 10.11 -1.74 6.60
CA GLN A 83 10.34 -3.09 6.07
C GLN A 83 10.19 -3.16 4.55
N ILE A 84 9.53 -2.19 3.91
CA ILE A 84 9.38 -2.15 2.44
C ILE A 84 10.75 -2.04 1.78
N GLU A 85 11.65 -1.18 2.27
CA GLU A 85 13.01 -1.06 1.78
C GLU A 85 13.76 -2.40 1.88
N PHE A 86 13.69 -3.07 3.04
CA PHE A 86 14.28 -4.39 3.23
C PHE A 86 13.65 -5.46 2.34
N MET A 87 12.35 -5.36 2.09
CA MET A 87 11.66 -6.25 1.17
C MET A 87 12.16 -6.06 -0.25
N CYS A 88 12.25 -4.81 -0.72
CA CYS A 88 12.74 -4.49 -2.06
C CYS A 88 14.16 -5.02 -2.29
N ALA A 89 15.05 -4.86 -1.29
CA ALA A 89 16.43 -5.34 -1.38
C ALA A 89 16.58 -6.87 -1.50
N ARG A 90 15.52 -7.64 -1.22
CA ARG A 90 15.54 -9.11 -1.31
C ARG A 90 15.10 -9.66 -2.66
N PHE A 91 14.47 -8.83 -3.48
CA PHE A 91 14.06 -9.22 -4.82
C PHE A 91 15.15 -8.89 -5.85
N GLU A 92 15.09 -9.56 -6.99
CA GLU A 92 16.02 -9.31 -8.06
C GLU A 92 15.85 -7.91 -8.67
N SER A 93 16.88 -7.41 -9.32
CA SER A 93 16.88 -6.07 -9.97
C SER A 93 15.84 -5.91 -11.09
N THR A 94 15.23 -7.00 -11.51
CA THR A 94 14.16 -7.04 -12.52
C THR A 94 12.76 -6.77 -11.94
N LEU A 95 12.64 -6.65 -10.60
CA LEU A 95 11.37 -6.35 -9.95
C LEU A 95 10.85 -4.97 -10.39
N VAL A 96 9.65 -4.96 -10.94
CA VAL A 96 8.95 -3.69 -11.21
C VAL A 96 8.34 -3.17 -9.91
N MET A 97 8.65 -1.91 -9.56
CA MET A 97 8.04 -1.26 -8.40
C MET A 97 7.06 -0.19 -8.85
N ILE A 98 5.86 -0.21 -8.27
CA ILE A 98 4.85 0.83 -8.44
C ILE A 98 4.50 1.40 -7.06
N VAL A 99 4.56 2.71 -6.93
CA VAL A 99 4.08 3.42 -5.75
C VAL A 99 2.89 4.28 -6.14
N MET A 100 1.85 4.24 -5.32
CA MET A 100 0.58 4.90 -5.59
C MET A 100 0.19 5.80 -4.42
N THR A 101 -0.40 6.94 -4.75
CA THR A 101 -0.94 7.87 -3.77
C THR A 101 -1.88 8.84 -4.45
N ALA A 102 -2.92 9.27 -3.73
CA ALA A 102 -3.85 10.30 -4.20
C ALA A 102 -3.48 11.71 -3.70
N THR A 103 -2.66 11.82 -2.66
CA THR A 103 -2.50 13.07 -1.88
C THR A 103 -1.09 13.64 -1.89
N LEU A 104 -0.11 12.94 -2.46
CA LEU A 104 1.27 13.41 -2.49
C LEU A 104 1.42 14.52 -3.55
N LEU A 105 1.91 15.65 -3.12
CA LEU A 105 2.20 16.78 -4.02
C LEU A 105 3.58 16.59 -4.67
N PRO A 106 3.75 17.02 -5.94
CA PRO A 106 5.07 17.10 -6.56
C PRO A 106 6.03 17.95 -5.74
N GLY A 107 7.30 17.53 -5.65
CA GLY A 107 8.36 18.26 -4.94
C GLY A 107 9.04 17.42 -3.88
N GLU A 108 9.54 18.07 -2.84
CA GLU A 108 10.38 17.47 -1.80
C GLU A 108 9.75 16.26 -1.10
N GLN A 109 8.43 16.27 -0.87
CA GLN A 109 7.72 15.12 -0.31
C GLN A 109 7.81 13.89 -1.20
N THR A 110 7.55 14.07 -2.49
CA THR A 110 7.66 12.98 -3.47
C THR A 110 9.07 12.44 -3.53
N GLU A 111 10.07 13.31 -3.55
CA GLU A 111 11.48 12.92 -3.58
C GLU A 111 11.87 12.12 -2.33
N ARG A 112 11.45 12.56 -1.13
CA ARG A 112 11.69 11.83 0.11
C ARG A 112 11.07 10.43 0.09
N VAL A 113 9.83 10.32 -0.37
CA VAL A 113 9.14 9.04 -0.47
C VAL A 113 9.81 8.13 -1.48
N CYS A 114 10.14 8.62 -2.67
CA CYS A 114 10.83 7.84 -3.70
C CYS A 114 12.20 7.36 -3.22
N LYS A 115 12.96 8.22 -2.55
CA LYS A 115 14.25 7.86 -1.96
C LYS A 115 14.09 6.78 -0.88
N PHE A 116 13.07 6.90 -0.04
CA PHE A 116 12.79 5.93 1.02
C PHE A 116 12.47 4.53 0.48
N VAL A 117 11.67 4.43 -0.57
CA VAL A 117 11.35 3.13 -1.20
C VAL A 117 12.41 2.66 -2.21
N GLY A 118 13.53 3.39 -2.32
CA GLY A 118 14.65 3.01 -3.19
C GLY A 118 14.42 3.22 -4.68
N LEU A 119 13.44 4.03 -5.05
CA LEU A 119 13.16 4.34 -6.46
C LEU A 119 14.22 5.28 -7.03
N GLN A 120 14.92 4.82 -8.06
CA GLN A 120 15.84 5.63 -8.85
C GLN A 120 15.40 5.63 -10.32
N GLY A 121 15.42 6.80 -10.98
CA GLY A 121 15.06 6.91 -12.39
C GLY A 121 13.61 6.49 -12.70
N TYR A 122 12.68 6.87 -11.85
CA TYR A 122 11.25 6.51 -11.96
C TYR A 122 10.51 7.41 -12.96
N HIS A 123 9.43 6.86 -13.52
CA HIS A 123 8.44 7.60 -14.29
C HIS A 123 7.27 8.01 -13.40
N THR A 124 6.86 9.27 -13.49
CA THR A 124 5.69 9.77 -12.77
C THR A 124 4.49 9.83 -13.71
N VAL A 125 3.39 9.21 -13.30
CA VAL A 125 2.08 9.36 -13.95
C VAL A 125 1.18 10.13 -13.00
N GLN A 126 0.84 11.36 -13.34
CA GLN A 126 -0.03 12.20 -12.53
C GLN A 126 -1.35 12.43 -13.24
N ARG A 127 -2.44 12.26 -12.51
CA ARG A 127 -3.80 12.57 -12.94
C ARG A 127 -4.43 13.55 -11.96
N SER A 128 -5.28 14.42 -12.46
CA SER A 128 -6.04 15.33 -11.60
C SER A 128 -7.07 14.55 -10.79
N ASN A 129 -7.15 14.84 -9.48
CA ASN A 129 -8.21 14.36 -8.58
C ASN A 129 -9.44 15.26 -8.64
N ARG A 130 -9.49 16.23 -9.55
CA ARG A 130 -10.63 17.13 -9.69
C ARG A 130 -11.87 16.32 -10.08
N GLN A 131 -12.91 16.48 -9.28
CA GLN A 131 -14.22 15.93 -9.49
C GLN A 131 -15.15 17.09 -9.86
N PRO A 132 -15.31 17.39 -11.16
CA PRO A 132 -16.07 18.58 -11.60
C PRO A 132 -17.57 18.51 -11.26
N GLU A 133 -18.06 17.30 -10.98
CA GLU A 133 -19.44 17.04 -10.54
C GLU A 133 -19.69 17.32 -9.07
N ILE A 134 -18.62 17.55 -8.25
CA ILE A 134 -18.74 17.88 -6.84
C ILE A 134 -18.63 19.39 -6.66
N GLN A 135 -19.71 19.98 -6.17
CA GLN A 135 -19.74 21.38 -5.74
C GLN A 135 -19.48 21.47 -4.24
N LEU A 136 -18.47 22.25 -3.86
CA LEU A 136 -18.20 22.55 -2.45
C LEU A 136 -19.07 23.73 -2.00
N LEU A 137 -19.90 23.49 -0.98
CA LEU A 137 -20.71 24.51 -0.33
C LEU A 137 -20.14 24.78 1.07
N PHE A 138 -19.83 26.04 1.36
CA PHE A 138 -19.34 26.46 2.67
C PHE A 138 -20.44 27.22 3.37
N HIS A 139 -20.88 26.74 4.53
CA HIS A 139 -21.83 27.39 5.40
C HIS A 139 -21.21 27.73 6.74
N ILE A 140 -21.51 28.94 7.25
CA ILE A 140 -21.16 29.31 8.61
C ILE A 140 -22.21 28.70 9.55
N LEU A 141 -21.75 27.84 10.45
CA LEU A 141 -22.62 27.27 11.48
C LEU A 141 -22.85 28.34 12.56
N SER A 142 -24.13 28.68 12.83
CA SER A 142 -24.55 29.63 13.88
C SER A 142 -24.72 28.97 15.25
N HIS A 143 -24.49 27.67 15.35
CA HIS A 143 -24.61 26.88 16.60
C HIS A 143 -23.44 25.89 16.74
N GLY A 144 -23.18 25.45 17.97
CA GLY A 144 -22.19 24.38 18.23
C GLY A 144 -22.60 23.03 17.61
N ILE A 145 -21.64 22.26 17.18
CA ILE A 145 -21.84 20.87 16.67
C ILE A 145 -21.81 19.96 17.91
N GLU A 146 -22.96 19.76 18.54
CA GLU A 146 -23.04 18.86 19.71
C GLU A 146 -23.33 17.41 19.33
N ASN A 147 -24.04 17.14 18.23
CA ASN A 147 -24.56 15.80 17.90
C ASN A 147 -24.42 15.40 16.41
N TRP A 148 -23.54 15.97 15.63
CA TRP A 148 -23.41 15.68 14.19
C TRP A 148 -24.72 15.89 13.39
N GLU A 149 -25.67 16.62 13.94
CA GLU A 149 -26.91 16.98 13.28
C GLU A 149 -26.70 18.28 12.49
N PHE A 150 -26.96 18.22 11.20
CA PHE A 150 -26.91 19.36 10.28
C PHE A 150 -28.32 19.70 9.84
N PRO A 151 -29.08 20.48 10.64
CA PRO A 151 -30.52 20.66 10.44
C PRO A 151 -30.93 21.44 9.19
N ASN A 152 -29.99 21.83 8.33
CA ASN A 152 -30.28 22.64 7.15
C ASN A 152 -29.42 22.28 5.91
N LEU A 153 -29.05 21.00 5.76
CA LEU A 153 -28.50 20.49 4.50
C LEU A 153 -29.61 19.90 3.63
#